data_43a3ce8145fb26f8f989a00f9fd8713e
#
_entry.id   43a3ce8145fb26f8f989a00f9fd8713e
#
_cell.length_a   1.000
_cell.length_b   1.000
_cell.length_c   1.000
_cell.angle_alpha   90.00
_cell.angle_beta   90.00
_cell.angle_gamma   90.00
#
_symmetry.space_group_name_H-M   'P 1'
#
loop_
_entity.id
_entity.type
_entity.pdbx_description
1 polymer ?
#
loop_
_entity_poly.entity_id
_entity_poly.type
_entity_poly.pdbx_seq_one_letter_code
_entity_poly.pdbx_strand_id
1 'polypeptide(L)'
;METFSAGQFDIAVIGAGHAGIEAALAAARLGLETIVFTINLDAVGNMPCNPAIGGTGKGHLVRELDALGGEMAKAADECCIQYRLLNLRKGPAVWSLRAQADRRKYQERMKRTLERQAHLTVRQGQVVEVRTDRGAVSQVVLATGAVYDVKAAVLATGTYLKGRTIIGTCVEDSGPDGMHAAGPLTDLSLIHISEPTRP
;
A
#
# COMPACT_ATOMS: atom_id res chain seq x y z
N MET A 1 25.19 -9.35 6.34
CA MET A 1 25.01 -8.53 5.12
C MET A 1 25.67 -7.20 5.36
N GLU A 2 26.56 -6.77 4.50
CA GLU A 2 27.11 -5.40 4.57
C GLU A 2 26.00 -4.40 4.31
N THR A 3 25.94 -3.36 5.13
CA THR A 3 24.96 -2.28 5.00
C THR A 3 25.66 -1.00 4.54
N PHE A 4 24.95 -0.17 3.75
CA PHE A 4 25.43 1.10 3.25
C PHE A 4 24.33 2.17 3.32
N SER A 5 24.70 3.40 3.57
CA SER A 5 23.77 4.53 3.57
C SER A 5 23.26 4.80 2.15
N ALA A 6 21.95 4.90 1.99
CA ALA A 6 21.29 5.07 0.70
C ALA A 6 20.47 6.36 0.59
N GLY A 7 20.36 7.12 1.66
CA GLY A 7 19.69 8.42 1.67
C GLY A 7 18.97 8.74 2.98
N GLN A 8 18.39 9.93 3.02
CA GLN A 8 17.64 10.44 4.17
C GLN A 8 16.30 11.01 3.70
N PHE A 9 15.24 10.69 4.46
CA PHE A 9 13.87 11.15 4.21
C PHE A 9 13.16 11.47 5.53
N ASP A 10 12.05 12.20 5.46
CA ASP A 10 11.22 12.42 6.63
C ASP A 10 10.36 11.19 6.91
N ILE A 11 9.75 10.62 5.86
CA ILE A 11 8.83 9.51 5.99
C ILE A 11 9.17 8.39 5.00
N ALA A 12 9.20 7.16 5.49
CA ALA A 12 9.21 5.96 4.68
C ALA A 12 7.82 5.30 4.66
N VAL A 13 7.29 5.00 3.48
CA VAL A 13 6.06 4.22 3.31
C VAL A 13 6.43 2.85 2.77
N ILE A 14 6.03 1.79 3.47
CA ILE A 14 6.39 0.42 3.15
C ILE A 14 5.18 -0.28 2.53
N GLY A 15 5.20 -0.40 1.21
CA GLY A 15 4.13 -0.94 0.39
C GLY A 15 3.43 0.13 -0.45
N ALA A 16 3.33 -0.10 -1.76
CA ALA A 16 2.66 0.76 -2.73
C ALA A 16 1.30 0.20 -3.16
N GLY A 17 0.57 -0.43 -2.24
CA GLY A 17 -0.87 -0.70 -2.37
C GLY A 17 -1.68 0.58 -2.16
N HIS A 18 -3.02 0.48 -2.17
CA HIS A 18 -3.89 1.65 -2.08
C HIS A 18 -3.61 2.52 -0.84
N ALA A 19 -3.49 1.90 0.34
CA ALA A 19 -3.19 2.63 1.58
C ALA A 19 -1.82 3.31 1.54
N GLY A 20 -0.80 2.62 1.01
CA GLY A 20 0.54 3.18 0.91
C GLY A 20 0.64 4.32 -0.09
N ILE A 21 -0.05 4.24 -1.22
CA ILE A 21 -0.11 5.32 -2.20
C ILE A 21 -0.72 6.58 -1.59
N GLU A 22 -1.85 6.45 -0.91
CA GLU A 22 -2.53 7.59 -0.29
C GLU A 22 -1.69 8.20 0.84
N ALA A 23 -1.06 7.36 1.67
CA ALA A 23 -0.16 7.84 2.72
C ALA A 23 1.06 8.58 2.16
N ALA A 24 1.68 8.03 1.10
CA ALA A 24 2.85 8.65 0.47
C ALA A 24 2.50 9.99 -0.19
N LEU A 25 1.37 10.04 -0.92
CA LEU A 25 0.89 11.27 -1.54
C LEU A 25 0.52 12.33 -0.50
N ALA A 26 -0.16 11.94 0.59
CA ALA A 26 -0.50 12.85 1.67
C ALA A 26 0.75 13.46 2.32
N ALA A 27 1.74 12.64 2.66
CA ALA A 27 2.99 13.10 3.26
C ALA A 27 3.76 14.06 2.33
N ALA A 28 3.91 13.69 1.06
CA ALA A 28 4.61 14.50 0.08
C ALA A 28 3.89 15.82 -0.21
N ARG A 29 2.55 15.84 -0.25
CA ARG A 29 1.74 17.05 -0.43
C ARG A 29 1.82 18.00 0.76
N LEU A 30 2.15 17.49 1.94
CA LEU A 30 2.47 18.31 3.12
C LEU A 30 3.91 18.86 3.09
N GLY A 31 4.68 18.58 2.03
CA GLY A 31 6.05 19.06 1.87
C GLY A 31 7.11 18.22 2.59
N LEU A 32 6.77 17.00 3.01
CA LEU A 32 7.70 16.08 3.64
C LEU A 32 8.45 15.25 2.59
N GLU A 33 9.77 15.18 2.70
CA GLU A 33 10.59 14.29 1.86
C GLU A 33 10.22 12.84 2.14
N THR A 34 9.53 12.23 1.20
CA THR A 34 8.89 10.93 1.38
C THR A 34 9.49 9.89 0.43
N ILE A 35 9.74 8.69 0.93
CA ILE A 35 10.10 7.55 0.10
C ILE A 35 9.07 6.43 0.25
N VAL A 36 8.61 5.88 -0.87
CA VAL A 36 7.72 4.70 -0.87
C VAL A 36 8.43 3.50 -1.46
N PHE A 37 8.42 2.40 -0.72
CA PHE A 37 9.01 1.14 -1.13
C PHE A 37 7.94 0.18 -1.65
N THR A 38 8.25 -0.48 -2.75
CA THR A 38 7.45 -1.58 -3.30
C THR A 38 8.35 -2.75 -3.69
N ILE A 39 7.87 -3.96 -3.54
CA ILE A 39 8.60 -5.16 -3.99
C ILE A 39 8.60 -5.28 -5.52
N ASN A 40 7.62 -4.66 -6.20
CA ASN A 40 7.51 -4.66 -7.64
C ASN A 40 6.86 -3.34 -8.12
N LEU A 41 7.56 -2.60 -8.97
CA LEU A 41 7.07 -1.34 -9.55
C LEU A 41 5.87 -1.51 -10.48
N ASP A 42 5.69 -2.69 -11.04
CA ASP A 42 4.54 -2.99 -11.91
C ASP A 42 3.30 -3.43 -11.11
N ALA A 43 3.44 -3.57 -9.79
CA ALA A 43 2.34 -3.91 -8.87
C ALA A 43 1.84 -2.71 -8.05
N VAL A 44 2.26 -1.48 -8.38
CA VAL A 44 1.74 -0.27 -7.74
C VAL A 44 0.24 -0.15 -7.97
N GLY A 45 -0.55 0.06 -6.92
CA GLY A 45 -2.01 0.14 -7.00
C GLY A 45 -2.69 -1.14 -7.48
N ASN A 46 -2.08 -2.29 -7.24
CA ASN A 46 -2.59 -3.57 -7.72
C ASN A 46 -3.97 -3.92 -7.15
N MET A 47 -4.83 -4.49 -7.98
CA MET A 47 -6.16 -5.01 -7.64
C MET A 47 -6.23 -6.52 -7.94
N PRO A 48 -5.67 -7.39 -7.07
CA PRO A 48 -5.50 -8.80 -7.40
C PRO A 48 -6.81 -9.58 -7.50
N CYS A 49 -7.86 -9.19 -6.78
CA CYS A 49 -9.14 -9.89 -6.82
C CYS A 49 -10.03 -9.41 -7.95
N ASN A 50 -10.67 -8.27 -7.75
CA ASN A 50 -11.56 -7.61 -8.71
C ASN A 50 -11.10 -6.19 -8.94
N PRO A 51 -10.93 -5.74 -10.19
CA PRO A 51 -10.60 -4.38 -10.49
C PRO A 51 -11.85 -3.48 -10.31
N ALA A 52 -12.33 -3.38 -9.07
CA ALA A 52 -13.50 -2.62 -8.71
C ALA A 52 -13.30 -1.81 -7.43
N ILE A 53 -13.73 -0.56 -7.47
CA ILE A 53 -13.66 0.40 -6.38
C ILE A 53 -15.07 0.76 -5.92
N GLY A 54 -15.27 0.83 -4.61
CA GLY A 54 -16.57 1.07 -4.01
C GLY A 54 -17.31 -0.21 -3.63
N GLY A 55 -18.64 -0.14 -3.61
CA GLY A 55 -19.52 -1.19 -3.10
C GLY A 55 -19.79 -1.03 -1.61
N THR A 56 -20.59 -1.96 -1.05
CA THR A 56 -20.98 -1.97 0.36
C THR A 56 -19.73 -2.14 1.24
N GLY A 57 -19.50 -1.23 2.17
CA GLY A 57 -18.33 -1.25 3.07
C GLY A 57 -17.06 -0.55 2.53
N LYS A 58 -16.97 -0.25 1.23
CA LYS A 58 -15.83 0.48 0.64
C LYS A 58 -16.21 1.87 0.12
N GLY A 59 -17.41 2.02 -0.44
CA GLY A 59 -17.82 3.24 -1.15
C GLY A 59 -17.80 4.49 -0.28
N HIS A 60 -18.18 4.40 0.99
CA HIS A 60 -18.12 5.52 1.92
C HIS A 60 -16.68 5.89 2.29
N LEU A 61 -15.80 4.90 2.52
CA LEU A 61 -14.38 5.15 2.79
C LEU A 61 -13.69 5.84 1.60
N VAL A 62 -14.01 5.43 0.38
CA VAL A 62 -13.46 6.08 -0.83
C VAL A 62 -13.91 7.54 -0.92
N ARG A 63 -15.18 7.84 -0.58
CA ARG A 63 -15.71 9.21 -0.57
C ARG A 63 -15.12 10.07 0.53
N GLU A 64 -14.92 9.52 1.72
CA GLU A 64 -14.23 10.20 2.82
C GLU A 64 -12.79 10.54 2.44
N LEU A 65 -12.09 9.59 1.82
CA LEU A 65 -10.74 9.78 1.32
C LEU A 65 -10.68 10.85 0.23
N ASP A 66 -11.63 10.84 -0.71
CA ASP A 66 -11.76 11.84 -1.78
C ASP A 66 -11.99 13.24 -1.20
N ALA A 67 -12.86 13.37 -0.20
CA ALA A 67 -13.12 14.63 0.47
C ALA A 67 -11.87 15.22 1.18
N LEU A 68 -10.93 14.35 1.57
CA LEU A 68 -9.62 14.73 2.12
C LEU A 68 -8.56 14.98 1.04
N GLY A 69 -8.92 14.92 -0.25
CA GLY A 69 -8.00 15.14 -1.37
C GLY A 69 -7.26 13.90 -1.86
N GLY A 70 -7.73 12.70 -1.48
CA GLY A 70 -7.18 11.43 -1.93
C GLY A 70 -7.21 11.22 -3.44
N GLU A 71 -6.51 10.24 -3.91
CA GLU A 71 -6.29 9.99 -5.35
C GLU A 71 -7.13 8.83 -5.90
N MET A 72 -7.57 7.91 -5.03
CA MET A 72 -8.25 6.68 -5.43
C MET A 72 -9.53 6.94 -6.23
N ALA A 73 -10.38 7.89 -5.79
CA ALA A 73 -11.64 8.19 -6.48
C ALA A 73 -11.38 8.83 -7.85
N LYS A 74 -10.42 9.75 -7.93
CA LYS A 74 -10.02 10.40 -9.20
C LYS A 74 -9.51 9.38 -10.21
N ALA A 75 -8.63 8.47 -9.76
CA ALA A 75 -8.12 7.40 -10.59
C ALA A 75 -9.23 6.39 -10.99
N ALA A 76 -10.19 6.13 -10.09
CA ALA A 76 -11.35 5.31 -10.40
C ALA A 76 -12.21 5.92 -11.50
N ASP A 77 -12.49 7.22 -11.43
CA ASP A 77 -13.28 7.94 -12.45
C ASP A 77 -12.61 7.92 -13.81
N GLU A 78 -11.29 8.19 -13.87
CA GLU A 78 -10.52 8.16 -15.12
C GLU A 78 -10.44 6.79 -15.77
N CYS A 79 -10.42 5.71 -14.96
CA CYS A 79 -10.20 4.33 -15.40
C CYS A 79 -11.48 3.48 -15.38
N CYS A 80 -12.62 4.06 -15.08
CA CYS A 80 -13.88 3.35 -14.98
C CYS A 80 -14.35 2.83 -16.34
N ILE A 81 -14.74 1.56 -16.37
CA ILE A 81 -15.36 0.89 -17.50
C ILE A 81 -16.89 0.90 -17.32
N GLN A 82 -17.36 0.74 -16.08
CA GLN A 82 -18.77 0.66 -15.76
C GLN A 82 -19.04 1.10 -14.32
N TYR A 83 -20.05 1.91 -14.13
CA TYR A 83 -20.65 2.17 -12.82
C TYR A 83 -21.89 1.32 -12.61
N ARG A 84 -22.03 0.78 -11.40
CA ARG A 84 -23.21 0.04 -11.00
C ARG A 84 -23.62 0.38 -9.56
N LEU A 85 -24.88 0.71 -9.38
CA LEU A 85 -25.47 0.84 -8.05
C LEU A 85 -25.89 -0.55 -7.55
N LEU A 86 -25.35 -0.96 -6.42
CA LEU A 86 -25.62 -2.24 -5.77
C LEU A 86 -26.75 -2.11 -4.74
N ASN A 87 -27.38 -3.24 -4.42
CA ASN A 87 -28.38 -3.37 -3.34
C ASN A 87 -29.66 -2.55 -3.52
N LEU A 88 -30.03 -2.19 -4.74
CA LEU A 88 -31.24 -1.40 -5.04
C LEU A 88 -32.52 -1.96 -4.40
N ARG A 89 -32.60 -3.30 -4.22
CA ARG A 89 -33.77 -3.99 -3.63
C ARG A 89 -33.74 -4.02 -2.09
N LYS A 90 -32.65 -3.57 -1.45
CA LYS A 90 -32.46 -3.67 0.01
C LYS A 90 -32.69 -2.36 0.76
N GLY A 91 -33.08 -1.31 0.05
CA GLY A 91 -33.34 0.01 0.61
C GLY A 91 -32.16 0.98 0.55
N PRO A 92 -32.42 2.29 0.69
CA PRO A 92 -31.44 3.36 0.46
C PRO A 92 -30.21 3.30 1.35
N ALA A 93 -30.34 2.84 2.58
CA ALA A 93 -29.26 2.78 3.56
C ALA A 93 -28.07 1.90 3.13
N VAL A 94 -28.30 0.95 2.21
CA VAL A 94 -27.27 0.02 1.72
C VAL A 94 -26.99 0.17 0.23
N TRP A 95 -27.52 1.21 -0.39
CA TRP A 95 -27.18 1.54 -1.78
C TRP A 95 -25.72 1.91 -1.89
N SER A 96 -25.03 1.25 -2.78
CA SER A 96 -23.58 1.39 -2.86
C SER A 96 -23.13 1.47 -4.31
N LEU A 97 -22.49 2.55 -4.66
CA LEU A 97 -21.88 2.70 -5.97
C LEU A 97 -20.62 1.85 -6.05
N ARG A 98 -20.48 1.09 -7.14
CA ARG A 98 -19.28 0.36 -7.51
C ARG A 98 -18.83 0.74 -8.90
N ALA A 99 -17.59 1.20 -9.01
CA ALA A 99 -16.88 1.43 -10.26
C ALA A 99 -16.09 0.17 -10.64
N GLN A 100 -16.37 -0.40 -11.80
CA GLN A 100 -15.52 -1.42 -12.41
C GLN A 100 -14.43 -0.68 -13.18
N ALA A 101 -13.16 -0.90 -12.85
CA ALA A 101 -12.05 -0.19 -13.45
C ALA A 101 -11.27 -1.07 -14.45
N ASP A 102 -10.66 -0.44 -15.44
CA ASP A 102 -9.57 -1.05 -16.19
C ASP A 102 -8.34 -1.16 -15.29
N ARG A 103 -8.00 -2.39 -14.92
CA ARG A 103 -6.92 -2.69 -13.97
C ARG A 103 -5.58 -2.08 -14.41
N ARG A 104 -5.22 -2.21 -15.69
CA ARG A 104 -3.92 -1.73 -16.20
C ARG A 104 -3.87 -0.22 -16.23
N LYS A 105 -4.90 0.43 -16.74
CA LYS A 105 -5.00 1.89 -16.74
C LYS A 105 -4.95 2.47 -15.34
N TYR A 106 -5.63 1.83 -14.38
CA TYR A 106 -5.61 2.25 -12.99
C TYR A 106 -4.21 2.16 -12.38
N GLN A 107 -3.51 1.03 -12.55
CA GLN A 107 -2.14 0.85 -12.07
C GLN A 107 -1.18 1.87 -12.69
N GLU A 108 -1.25 2.05 -14.00
CA GLU A 108 -0.44 3.04 -14.71
C GLU A 108 -0.72 4.47 -14.24
N ARG A 109 -2.00 4.81 -14.04
CA ARG A 109 -2.43 6.10 -13.53
C ARG A 109 -1.87 6.37 -12.13
N MET A 110 -1.98 5.40 -11.23
CA MET A 110 -1.50 5.53 -9.85
C MET A 110 0.03 5.59 -9.79
N LYS A 111 0.73 4.76 -10.55
CA LYS A 111 2.20 4.80 -10.66
C LYS A 111 2.68 6.16 -11.16
N ARG A 112 2.09 6.66 -12.25
CA ARG A 112 2.41 7.99 -12.79
C ARG A 112 2.17 9.11 -11.80
N THR A 113 1.13 9.01 -10.98
CA THR A 113 0.84 10.00 -9.94
C THR A 113 1.94 10.04 -8.89
N LEU A 114 2.39 8.87 -8.40
CA LEU A 114 3.50 8.80 -7.45
C LEU A 114 4.80 9.35 -8.05
N GLU A 115 5.13 8.95 -9.28
CA GLU A 115 6.39 9.34 -9.95
C GLU A 115 6.47 10.85 -10.26
N ARG A 116 5.32 11.52 -10.42
CA ARG A 116 5.23 12.95 -10.71
C ARG A 116 5.06 13.83 -9.48
N GLN A 117 4.78 13.23 -8.33
CA GLN A 117 4.57 13.98 -7.10
C GLN A 117 5.91 14.57 -6.61
N ALA A 118 5.95 15.89 -6.41
CA ALA A 118 7.08 16.54 -5.75
C ALA A 118 7.27 15.98 -4.32
N HIS A 119 8.50 15.98 -3.82
CA HIS A 119 8.86 15.45 -2.50
C HIS A 119 8.56 13.95 -2.33
N LEU A 120 8.42 13.18 -3.42
CA LEU A 120 8.16 11.76 -3.37
C LEU A 120 9.12 10.96 -4.24
N THR A 121 9.80 10.02 -3.63
CA THR A 121 10.67 9.05 -4.30
C THR A 121 10.02 7.66 -4.26
N VAL A 122 9.90 7.03 -5.43
CA VAL A 122 9.44 5.63 -5.53
C VAL A 122 10.64 4.73 -5.71
N ARG A 123 10.76 3.71 -4.86
CA ARG A 123 11.89 2.77 -4.90
C ARG A 123 11.41 1.33 -4.87
N GLN A 124 11.93 0.52 -5.81
CA GLN A 124 11.76 -0.92 -5.73
C GLN A 124 12.75 -1.49 -4.72
N GLY A 125 12.23 -2.26 -3.77
CA GLY A 125 13.01 -2.94 -2.76
C GLY A 125 12.14 -3.57 -1.69
N GLN A 126 12.61 -4.69 -1.16
CA GLN A 126 11.97 -5.34 -0.02
C GLN A 126 12.55 -4.79 1.27
N VAL A 127 11.72 -4.15 2.07
CA VAL A 127 12.09 -3.75 3.44
C VAL A 127 12.11 -5.00 4.30
N VAL A 128 13.19 -5.19 5.03
CA VAL A 128 13.40 -6.35 5.92
C VAL A 128 13.51 -5.96 7.39
N GLU A 129 13.81 -4.69 7.68
CA GLU A 129 13.99 -4.20 9.03
C GLU A 129 13.58 -2.73 9.15
N VAL A 130 12.98 -2.36 10.27
CA VAL A 130 12.77 -0.98 10.72
C VAL A 130 13.50 -0.83 12.05
N ARG A 131 14.49 0.05 12.10
CA ARG A 131 15.28 0.30 13.30
C ARG A 131 14.72 1.46 14.09
N THR A 132 14.86 1.35 15.39
CA THR A 132 14.47 2.41 16.32
C THR A 132 15.68 2.84 17.16
N ASP A 133 15.73 4.13 17.49
CA ASP A 133 16.66 4.67 18.47
C ASP A 133 15.84 5.43 19.53
N ARG A 134 16.09 5.13 20.80
CA ARG A 134 15.41 5.73 21.96
C ARG A 134 13.87 5.75 21.86
N GLY A 135 13.29 4.69 21.27
CA GLY A 135 11.84 4.54 21.12
C GLY A 135 11.22 5.26 19.92
N ALA A 136 12.02 5.89 19.07
CA ALA A 136 11.59 6.51 17.81
C ALA A 136 12.15 5.75 16.60
N VAL A 137 11.41 5.73 15.50
CA VAL A 137 11.91 5.18 14.23
C VAL A 137 13.12 6.01 13.76
N SER A 138 14.18 5.33 13.35
CA SER A 138 15.42 5.96 12.91
C SER A 138 15.84 5.54 11.51
N GLN A 139 15.64 4.27 11.14
CA GLN A 139 16.10 3.74 9.87
C GLN A 139 15.17 2.68 9.29
N VAL A 140 15.20 2.55 7.97
CA VAL A 140 14.59 1.45 7.21
C VAL A 140 15.69 0.74 6.42
N VAL A 141 15.73 -0.60 6.49
CA VAL A 141 16.75 -1.43 5.86
C VAL A 141 16.11 -2.31 4.78
N LEU A 142 16.70 -2.32 3.61
CA LEU A 142 16.30 -3.20 2.51
C LEU A 142 17.06 -4.53 2.52
N ALA A 143 16.49 -5.54 1.88
CA ALA A 143 17.12 -6.84 1.67
C ALA A 143 18.47 -6.78 0.92
N THR A 144 18.74 -5.67 0.23
CA THR A 144 20.02 -5.40 -0.46
C THR A 144 21.12 -4.83 0.44
N GLY A 145 20.81 -4.55 1.71
CA GLY A 145 21.71 -3.86 2.63
C GLY A 145 21.65 -2.32 2.59
N ALA A 146 20.82 -1.75 1.71
CA ALA A 146 20.61 -0.31 1.67
C ALA A 146 19.87 0.18 2.92
N VAL A 147 20.40 1.20 3.57
CA VAL A 147 19.86 1.81 4.79
C VAL A 147 19.43 3.25 4.49
N TYR A 148 18.20 3.57 4.84
CA TYR A 148 17.64 4.90 4.72
C TYR A 148 17.36 5.46 6.11
N ASP A 149 17.88 6.65 6.42
CA ASP A 149 17.54 7.37 7.63
C ASP A 149 16.16 8.00 7.47
N VAL A 150 15.28 7.79 8.45
CA VAL A 150 13.90 8.29 8.40
C VAL A 150 13.43 8.72 9.78
N LYS A 151 12.49 9.67 9.84
CA LYS A 151 11.90 10.14 11.10
C LYS A 151 10.64 9.35 11.48
N ALA A 152 9.94 8.78 10.48
CA ALA A 152 8.75 7.96 10.68
C ALA A 152 8.62 6.91 9.57
N ALA A 153 7.89 5.82 9.87
CA ALA A 153 7.58 4.78 8.89
C ALA A 153 6.09 4.43 8.93
N VAL A 154 5.48 4.31 7.76
CA VAL A 154 4.09 3.86 7.59
C VAL A 154 4.12 2.44 7.01
N LEU A 155 3.60 1.47 7.76
CA LEU A 155 3.49 0.09 7.31
C LEU A 155 2.16 -0.09 6.55
N ALA A 156 2.24 -0.25 5.23
CA ALA A 156 1.11 -0.46 4.33
C ALA A 156 1.30 -1.74 3.49
N THR A 157 1.78 -2.80 4.15
CA THR A 157 2.24 -4.05 3.54
C THR A 157 1.14 -4.96 3.02
N GLY A 158 -0.12 -4.66 3.32
CA GLY A 158 -1.27 -5.43 2.87
C GLY A 158 -1.20 -6.90 3.32
N THR A 159 -1.42 -7.84 2.40
CA THR A 159 -1.45 -9.28 2.64
C THR A 159 -0.12 -9.98 2.32
N TYR A 160 0.99 -9.24 2.23
CA TYR A 160 2.30 -9.81 1.86
C TYR A 160 3.11 -10.33 3.05
N LEU A 161 2.84 -9.86 4.27
CA LEU A 161 3.55 -10.31 5.48
C LEU A 161 3.18 -11.76 5.78
N LYS A 162 4.16 -12.68 5.65
CA LYS A 162 3.94 -14.14 5.76
C LYS A 162 2.68 -14.59 5.01
N GLY A 163 2.44 -13.98 3.83
CA GLY A 163 1.31 -14.30 3.00
C GLY A 163 1.34 -15.77 2.60
N ARG A 164 0.16 -16.39 2.55
CA ARG A 164 0.01 -17.79 2.19
C ARG A 164 -1.17 -17.96 1.24
N THR A 165 -0.93 -18.63 0.12
CA THR A 165 -1.97 -18.98 -0.84
C THR A 165 -2.37 -20.44 -0.62
N ILE A 166 -3.68 -20.67 -0.55
CA ILE A 166 -4.26 -22.01 -0.35
C ILE A 166 -5.20 -22.29 -1.51
N ILE A 167 -4.90 -23.34 -2.29
CA ILE A 167 -5.72 -23.79 -3.41
C ILE A 167 -5.98 -25.29 -3.22
N GLY A 168 -7.15 -25.64 -2.72
CA GLY A 168 -7.47 -27.01 -2.32
C GLY A 168 -6.54 -27.47 -1.19
N THR A 169 -5.73 -28.49 -1.43
CA THR A 169 -4.73 -29.02 -0.49
C THR A 169 -3.32 -28.42 -0.68
N CYS A 170 -3.13 -27.66 -1.75
CA CYS A 170 -1.86 -26.99 -2.01
C CYS A 170 -1.75 -25.73 -1.17
N VAL A 171 -0.65 -25.61 -0.43
CA VAL A 171 -0.32 -24.46 0.43
C VAL A 171 1.06 -23.94 0.06
N GLU A 172 1.12 -22.68 -0.35
CA GLU A 172 2.37 -22.00 -0.75
C GLU A 172 2.53 -20.69 0.01
N ASP A 173 3.75 -20.42 0.48
CA ASP A 173 4.09 -19.13 1.04
C ASP A 173 4.28 -18.13 -0.11
N SER A 174 3.23 -17.37 -0.40
CA SER A 174 3.18 -16.41 -1.51
C SER A 174 2.28 -15.22 -1.20
N GLY A 175 2.52 -14.13 -1.91
CA GLY A 175 1.63 -12.97 -1.94
C GLY A 175 0.65 -13.05 -3.11
N PRO A 176 -0.21 -12.03 -3.27
CA PRO A 176 -1.12 -11.92 -4.40
C PRO A 176 -0.40 -11.96 -5.75
N ASP A 177 -1.07 -12.50 -6.78
CA ASP A 177 -0.57 -12.58 -8.17
C ASP A 177 0.78 -13.33 -8.31
N GLY A 178 1.05 -14.32 -7.47
CA GLY A 178 2.27 -15.12 -7.51
C GLY A 178 3.54 -14.40 -7.05
N MET A 179 3.41 -13.23 -6.44
CA MET A 179 4.55 -12.56 -5.82
C MET A 179 4.96 -13.25 -4.52
N HIS A 180 6.25 -13.18 -4.18
CA HIS A 180 6.75 -13.79 -2.95
C HIS A 180 6.25 -13.07 -1.69
N ALA A 181 6.12 -13.80 -0.59
CA ALA A 181 5.77 -13.25 0.71
C ALA A 181 6.94 -12.48 1.32
N ALA A 182 6.65 -11.37 2.02
CA ALA A 182 7.63 -10.57 2.75
C ALA A 182 7.79 -11.13 4.18
N GLY A 183 8.63 -12.17 4.35
CA GLY A 183 8.80 -12.86 5.63
C GLY A 183 9.47 -12.04 6.74
N PRO A 184 10.68 -11.47 6.52
CA PRO A 184 11.50 -10.90 7.61
C PRO A 184 10.81 -9.76 8.38
N LEU A 185 10.10 -8.86 7.69
CA LEU A 185 9.41 -7.75 8.32
C LEU A 185 8.23 -8.19 9.23
N THR A 186 7.69 -9.39 9.00
CA THR A 186 6.60 -9.93 9.82
C THR A 186 7.05 -10.19 11.26
N ASP A 187 8.23 -10.79 11.43
CA ASP A 187 8.73 -11.15 12.75
C ASP A 187 8.99 -9.89 13.58
N LEU A 188 9.51 -8.85 12.95
CA LEU A 188 9.71 -7.54 13.55
C LEU A 188 8.36 -6.88 13.94
N SER A 189 7.35 -6.94 13.09
CA SER A 189 6.02 -6.39 13.34
C SER A 189 5.34 -7.08 14.53
N LEU A 190 5.46 -8.40 14.64
CA LEU A 190 4.85 -9.19 15.72
C LEU A 190 5.51 -8.94 17.07
N ILE A 191 6.83 -8.70 17.09
CA ILE A 191 7.61 -8.57 18.34
C ILE A 191 7.61 -7.13 18.86
N HIS A 192 7.58 -6.11 17.98
CA HIS A 192 7.83 -4.72 18.36
C HIS A 192 6.68 -3.74 18.11
N ILE A 193 5.73 -4.06 17.25
CA ILE A 193 4.74 -3.08 16.76
C ILE A 193 3.29 -3.48 17.05
N SER A 194 2.96 -4.76 17.07
CA SER A 194 1.63 -5.23 17.38
C SER A 194 1.57 -5.85 18.77
N GLU A 195 0.77 -5.29 19.66
CA GLU A 195 0.32 -6.07 20.81
C GLU A 195 -0.37 -7.36 20.29
N PRO A 196 -0.14 -8.51 20.94
CA PRO A 196 -0.85 -9.74 20.59
C PRO A 196 -2.33 -9.52 20.88
N THR A 197 -3.08 -9.04 19.90
CA THR A 197 -4.51 -8.90 20.03
C THR A 197 -5.16 -10.25 19.82
N ARG A 198 -5.46 -10.85 20.93
CA ARG A 198 -6.43 -11.92 21.21
C ARG A 198 -5.99 -13.37 21.00
N PRO A 199 -6.32 -14.19 22.02
CA PRO A 199 -6.33 -15.65 21.86
C PRO A 199 -7.41 -16.09 20.89
#